data_79a3a176c38946f0ed87d03dabe1524e
#
_entry.id   79a3a176c38946f0ed87d03dabe1524e
#
_cell.length_a   1.000
_cell.length_b   1.000
_cell.length_c   1.000
_cell.angle_alpha   90.00
_cell.angle_beta   90.00
_cell.angle_gamma   90.00
#
_symmetry.space_group_name_H-M   'P 1'
#
loop_
_entity.id
_entity.type
_entity.pdbx_description
1 polymer ?
#
loop_
_entity_poly.entity_id
_entity_poly.type
_entity_poly.pdbx_seq_one_letter_code
_entity_poly.pdbx_strand_id
1 'polypeptide(L)'
;RGDLRPDTKTTAMPACWSVTTLSENDEVRQDYFDAVAVCNGHYSKTRVPLIEGRFEGMTLHSHNYRNPAFCRDKTVVVLGAGASGADISREVAQVAKRVVWCAESFARPVLKTPAGVELHPWPSHFDANALVFDDNQSIDADIVMYCTGYEYQFPFLSRSDVEMSDELEVVVEDNWVHPLYMDIVSPTQPSLGFIGLPFLVIPFPLFQIQAQWFAKSLCGELVLPSLTAMQQSISARTDELIALEVKTRHFHRLAEKQADYINLLASHYGRAPLPSWFGKLALYAQQSRMIDPEHFRDLAFEEKDCPGPTTVKLSVHHEREQSIKGS
;
A
#
# COMPACT_ATOMS: atom_id res chain seq x y z
N ARG A 1 -25.67 27.06 -26.41
CA ARG A 1 -26.32 27.59 -25.18
C ARG A 1 -27.68 26.91 -25.11
N GLY A 2 -27.80 25.88 -24.34
CA GLY A 2 -29.04 25.18 -24.04
C GLY A 2 -28.84 24.55 -22.67
N ASP A 3 -29.64 25.06 -21.71
CA ASP A 3 -29.75 24.48 -20.37
C ASP A 3 -30.14 23.01 -20.47
N LEU A 4 -29.26 22.12 -20.07
CA LEU A 4 -29.56 20.72 -19.79
C LEU A 4 -29.35 20.48 -18.28
N ARG A 5 -30.35 20.89 -17.50
CA ARG A 5 -30.57 20.35 -16.16
C ARG A 5 -31.69 19.33 -16.26
N PRO A 6 -31.44 18.03 -16.05
CA PRO A 6 -32.55 17.12 -15.84
C PRO A 6 -33.13 17.33 -14.43
N ASP A 7 -34.42 17.64 -14.36
CA ASP A 7 -35.21 17.55 -13.15
C ASP A 7 -35.23 16.10 -12.63
N THR A 8 -34.37 15.77 -11.70
CA THR A 8 -34.55 14.59 -10.85
C THR A 8 -34.37 15.02 -9.40
N LYS A 9 -35.49 14.98 -8.69
CA LYS A 9 -35.60 15.18 -7.24
C LYS A 9 -34.77 14.13 -6.51
N THR A 10 -33.49 14.41 -6.30
CA THR A 10 -32.69 13.75 -5.29
C THR A 10 -32.55 14.74 -4.15
N THR A 11 -33.26 14.50 -3.06
CA THR A 11 -33.20 15.29 -1.83
C THR A 11 -31.95 14.92 -1.01
N ALA A 12 -30.78 14.96 -1.62
CA ALA A 12 -29.52 15.03 -0.88
C ALA A 12 -29.15 16.53 -0.86
N MET A 13 -29.03 17.12 0.32
CA MET A 13 -28.43 18.43 0.44
C MET A 13 -27.05 18.38 -0.21
N PRO A 14 -26.70 19.34 -1.09
CA PRO A 14 -25.39 19.35 -1.69
C PRO A 14 -24.35 19.51 -0.56
N ALA A 15 -23.53 18.49 -0.32
CA ALA A 15 -22.39 18.63 0.54
C ALA A 15 -21.47 19.68 -0.11
N CYS A 16 -21.18 20.74 0.60
CA CYS A 16 -20.26 21.77 0.13
C CYS A 16 -18.96 21.64 0.93
N TRP A 17 -17.89 21.22 0.26
CA TRP A 17 -16.57 21.10 0.84
C TRP A 17 -15.82 22.42 0.67
N SER A 18 -15.36 23.00 1.78
CA SER A 18 -14.39 24.08 1.76
C SER A 18 -12.98 23.50 1.81
N VAL A 19 -12.18 23.79 0.80
CA VAL A 19 -10.79 23.36 0.72
C VAL A 19 -9.89 24.58 0.82
N THR A 20 -9.12 24.64 1.90
CA THR A 20 -8.13 25.70 2.12
C THR A 20 -6.76 25.17 1.70
N THR A 21 -6.11 25.89 0.80
CA THR A 21 -4.74 25.58 0.34
C THR A 21 -3.79 26.69 0.74
N LEU A 22 -2.55 26.29 1.06
CA LEU A 22 -1.43 27.20 1.33
C LEU A 22 -0.38 27.03 0.21
N SER A 23 -0.07 28.12 -0.48
CA SER A 23 0.99 28.11 -1.50
C SER A 23 2.39 28.14 -0.87
N GLU A 24 3.42 27.92 -1.67
CA GLU A 24 4.83 28.06 -1.24
C GLU A 24 5.18 29.49 -0.79
N ASN A 25 4.38 30.48 -1.19
CA ASN A 25 4.55 31.90 -0.80
C ASN A 25 3.65 32.30 0.37
N ASP A 26 3.13 31.34 1.15
CA ASP A 26 2.22 31.55 2.26
C ASP A 26 0.87 32.23 1.87
N GLU A 27 0.49 32.18 0.60
CA GLU A 27 -0.83 32.66 0.18
C GLU A 27 -1.90 31.61 0.50
N VAL A 28 -2.89 32.00 1.28
CA VAL A 28 -4.04 31.18 1.63
C VAL A 28 -5.15 31.38 0.59
N ARG A 29 -5.60 30.27 0.01
CA ARG A 29 -6.75 30.27 -0.89
C ARG A 29 -7.80 29.28 -0.38
N GLN A 30 -9.08 29.69 -0.44
CA GLN A 30 -10.22 28.86 -0.08
C GLN A 30 -11.14 28.69 -1.31
N ASP A 31 -11.41 27.43 -1.66
CA ASP A 31 -12.33 27.07 -2.74
C ASP A 31 -13.42 26.13 -2.21
N TYR A 32 -14.56 26.06 -2.92
CA TYR A 32 -15.70 25.23 -2.55
C TYR A 32 -15.98 24.18 -3.62
N PHE A 33 -16.26 22.94 -3.18
CA PHE A 33 -16.45 21.79 -4.06
C PHE A 33 -17.64 20.94 -3.61
N ASP A 34 -18.29 20.26 -4.56
CA ASP A 34 -19.39 19.35 -4.29
C ASP A 34 -18.90 18.02 -3.71
N ALA A 35 -17.67 17.63 -3.99
CA ALA A 35 -17.05 16.39 -3.53
C ALA A 35 -15.53 16.50 -3.42
N VAL A 36 -14.92 15.64 -2.59
CA VAL A 36 -13.47 15.54 -2.41
C VAL A 36 -13.01 14.10 -2.61
N ALA A 37 -12.05 13.90 -3.52
CA ALA A 37 -11.35 12.65 -3.69
C ALA A 37 -9.95 12.73 -3.04
N VAL A 38 -9.72 11.98 -1.99
CA VAL A 38 -8.43 11.88 -1.30
C VAL A 38 -7.54 10.88 -2.01
N CYS A 39 -6.49 11.38 -2.67
CA CYS A 39 -5.55 10.60 -3.49
C CYS A 39 -4.10 10.80 -3.06
N ASN A 40 -3.86 11.11 -1.77
CA ASN A 40 -2.54 11.51 -1.25
C ASN A 40 -1.56 10.35 -1.10
N GLY A 41 -1.97 9.10 -1.35
CA GLY A 41 -1.17 7.90 -1.12
C GLY A 41 -0.99 7.57 0.37
N HIS A 42 -0.22 6.52 0.65
CA HIS A 42 -0.01 6.03 2.02
C HIS A 42 1.44 5.68 2.33
N TYR A 43 2.40 6.25 1.60
CA TYR A 43 3.85 6.04 1.79
C TYR A 43 4.59 7.32 2.21
N SER A 44 3.95 8.17 3.01
CA SER A 44 4.55 9.42 3.51
C SER A 44 4.90 9.37 5.00
N LYS A 45 3.97 8.95 5.86
CA LYS A 45 4.24 8.82 7.30
C LYS A 45 4.90 7.48 7.58
N THR A 46 6.17 7.52 7.97
CA THR A 46 6.96 6.33 8.28
C THR A 46 6.54 5.72 9.61
N ARG A 47 6.46 4.39 9.66
CA ARG A 47 6.24 3.64 10.89
C ARG A 47 7.60 3.22 11.46
N VAL A 48 7.94 3.73 12.62
CA VAL A 48 9.13 3.33 13.37
C VAL A 48 8.64 2.65 14.66
N PRO A 49 8.77 1.32 14.79
CA PRO A 49 8.35 0.62 15.99
C PRO A 49 9.21 1.00 17.18
N LEU A 50 8.60 1.02 18.35
CA LEU A 50 9.33 1.21 19.59
C LEU A 50 10.12 -0.06 19.92
N ILE A 51 11.44 0.07 20.00
CA ILE A 51 12.36 -0.94 20.50
C ILE A 51 12.99 -0.36 21.77
N GLU A 52 13.02 -1.13 22.86
CA GLU A 52 13.57 -0.68 24.12
C GLU A 52 15.06 -0.30 23.99
N GLY A 53 15.52 0.65 24.77
CA GLY A 53 16.90 1.17 24.70
C GLY A 53 17.09 2.23 23.63
N ARG A 54 18.33 2.59 23.37
CA ARG A 54 18.72 3.61 22.40
C ARG A 54 19.86 3.08 21.55
N PHE A 55 19.68 3.13 20.24
CA PHE A 55 20.76 2.90 19.28
C PHE A 55 21.55 4.19 19.07
N GLU A 56 22.86 4.13 19.27
CA GLU A 56 23.76 5.31 19.16
C GLU A 56 24.35 5.47 17.76
N GLY A 57 24.26 4.45 16.91
CA GLY A 57 24.68 4.51 15.52
C GLY A 57 23.71 5.26 14.62
N MET A 58 23.92 5.18 13.32
CA MET A 58 23.06 5.80 12.32
C MET A 58 21.74 5.06 12.19
N THR A 59 20.62 5.80 12.23
CA THR A 59 19.29 5.25 11.92
C THR A 59 18.71 5.87 10.66
N LEU A 60 18.02 5.06 9.85
CA LEU A 60 17.38 5.51 8.62
C LEU A 60 16.09 4.71 8.39
N HIS A 61 15.02 5.39 7.95
CA HIS A 61 13.85 4.68 7.40
C HIS A 61 14.01 4.48 5.89
N SER A 62 13.49 3.35 5.35
CA SER A 62 13.51 3.04 3.91
C SER A 62 12.94 4.16 3.03
N HIS A 63 12.07 5.00 3.59
CA HIS A 63 11.56 6.20 2.92
C HIS A 63 12.67 7.14 2.43
N ASN A 64 13.75 7.27 3.19
CA ASN A 64 14.87 8.16 2.89
C ASN A 64 16.03 7.44 2.18
N TYR A 65 15.94 6.12 2.00
CA TYR A 65 16.93 5.35 1.26
C TYR A 65 16.93 5.73 -0.24
N ARG A 66 18.12 5.91 -0.82
CA ARG A 66 18.27 6.23 -2.25
C ARG A 66 19.26 5.33 -2.96
N ASN A 67 20.36 4.97 -2.30
CA ASN A 67 21.39 4.08 -2.84
C ASN A 67 22.23 3.51 -1.69
N PRO A 68 22.98 2.40 -1.90
CA PRO A 68 23.70 1.73 -0.84
C PRO A 68 25.07 2.35 -0.50
N ALA A 69 25.51 3.43 -1.14
CA ALA A 69 26.89 3.92 -1.06
C ALA A 69 27.34 4.24 0.38
N PHE A 70 26.45 4.79 1.23
CA PHE A 70 26.74 5.12 2.63
C PHE A 70 26.87 3.88 3.54
N CYS A 71 26.46 2.70 3.06
CA CYS A 71 26.59 1.42 3.76
C CYS A 71 27.95 0.73 3.52
N ARG A 72 28.81 1.30 2.67
CA ARG A 72 30.10 0.68 2.31
C ARG A 72 30.94 0.38 3.55
N ASP A 73 31.42 -0.86 3.63
CA ASP A 73 32.29 -1.38 4.69
C ASP A 73 31.65 -1.32 6.11
N LYS A 74 30.34 -1.18 6.20
CA LYS A 74 29.55 -1.08 7.44
C LYS A 74 28.83 -2.39 7.77
N THR A 75 28.57 -2.60 9.06
CA THR A 75 27.58 -3.57 9.52
C THR A 75 26.20 -2.90 9.52
N VAL A 76 25.29 -3.41 8.69
CA VAL A 76 23.96 -2.84 8.49
C VAL A 76 22.90 -3.83 8.96
N VAL A 77 22.02 -3.37 9.83
CA VAL A 77 20.83 -4.13 10.24
C VAL A 77 19.60 -3.57 9.53
N VAL A 78 18.85 -4.43 8.85
CA VAL A 78 17.60 -4.11 8.17
C VAL A 78 16.44 -4.69 8.98
N LEU A 79 15.52 -3.86 9.44
CA LEU A 79 14.37 -4.25 10.26
C LEU A 79 13.09 -4.29 9.42
N GLY A 80 12.48 -5.46 9.29
CA GLY A 80 11.19 -5.65 8.60
C GLY A 80 11.27 -6.51 7.34
N ALA A 81 10.36 -7.50 7.22
CA ALA A 81 10.33 -8.50 6.15
C ALA A 81 9.47 -8.12 4.93
N GLY A 82 9.11 -6.85 4.79
CA GLY A 82 8.34 -6.36 3.65
C GLY A 82 9.19 -6.24 2.36
N ALA A 83 8.54 -5.72 1.31
CA ALA A 83 9.17 -5.51 0.01
C ALA A 83 10.45 -4.68 0.08
N SER A 84 10.42 -3.59 0.85
CA SER A 84 11.59 -2.71 1.04
C SER A 84 12.73 -3.44 1.73
N GLY A 85 12.43 -4.23 2.78
CA GLY A 85 13.46 -5.01 3.49
C GLY A 85 14.18 -6.01 2.56
N ALA A 86 13.42 -6.72 1.74
CA ALA A 86 13.95 -7.69 0.79
C ALA A 86 14.83 -7.04 -0.30
N ASP A 87 14.37 -5.92 -0.88
CA ASP A 87 15.09 -5.26 -1.97
C ASP A 87 16.33 -4.52 -1.43
N ILE A 88 16.20 -3.77 -0.33
CA ILE A 88 17.28 -2.99 0.24
C ILE A 88 18.37 -3.89 0.86
N SER A 89 17.99 -4.96 1.57
CA SER A 89 19.01 -5.87 2.14
C SER A 89 19.90 -6.47 1.06
N ARG A 90 19.33 -6.83 -0.09
CA ARG A 90 20.07 -7.36 -1.25
C ARG A 90 20.99 -6.29 -1.86
N GLU A 91 20.50 -5.08 -2.05
CA GLU A 91 21.28 -4.00 -2.64
C GLU A 91 22.42 -3.56 -1.73
N VAL A 92 22.17 -3.47 -0.42
CA VAL A 92 23.16 -3.12 0.59
C VAL A 92 24.23 -4.21 0.73
N ALA A 93 23.87 -5.49 0.58
CA ALA A 93 24.82 -6.60 0.66
C ALA A 93 25.94 -6.57 -0.41
N GLN A 94 25.74 -5.79 -1.47
CA GLN A 94 26.77 -5.64 -2.52
C GLN A 94 27.95 -4.74 -2.08
N VAL A 95 27.77 -3.91 -1.05
CA VAL A 95 28.76 -2.90 -0.64
C VAL A 95 29.10 -2.95 0.86
N ALA A 96 28.17 -3.42 1.68
CA ALA A 96 28.36 -3.49 3.13
C ALA A 96 29.34 -4.60 3.52
N LYS A 97 29.97 -4.44 4.68
CA LYS A 97 30.81 -5.49 5.29
C LYS A 97 29.97 -6.68 5.76
N ARG A 98 28.79 -6.39 6.32
CA ARG A 98 27.86 -7.37 6.87
C ARG A 98 26.44 -6.83 6.78
N VAL A 99 25.47 -7.67 6.40
CA VAL A 99 24.04 -7.33 6.41
C VAL A 99 23.28 -8.35 7.23
N VAL A 100 22.55 -7.85 8.21
CA VAL A 100 21.66 -8.63 9.07
C VAL A 100 20.23 -8.18 8.81
N TRP A 101 19.36 -9.10 8.39
CA TRP A 101 17.96 -8.80 8.11
C TRP A 101 17.08 -9.43 9.18
N CYS A 102 16.40 -8.58 9.97
CA CYS A 102 15.59 -8.97 11.11
C CYS A 102 14.10 -8.81 10.87
N ALA A 103 13.30 -9.76 11.35
CA ALA A 103 11.83 -9.69 11.31
C ALA A 103 11.18 -10.51 12.43
N GLU A 104 9.94 -10.16 12.81
CA GLU A 104 9.11 -10.99 13.72
C GLU A 104 8.85 -12.38 13.09
N SER A 105 8.60 -12.40 11.78
CA SER A 105 8.52 -13.61 10.99
C SER A 105 8.87 -13.29 9.54
N PHE A 106 9.60 -14.16 8.88
CA PHE A 106 9.73 -14.13 7.44
C PHE A 106 8.56 -14.94 6.86
N ALA A 107 7.70 -14.29 6.06
CA ALA A 107 6.57 -14.94 5.42
C ALA A 107 7.07 -16.08 4.51
N ARG A 108 7.12 -17.29 5.06
CA ARG A 108 7.56 -18.59 4.50
C ARG A 108 8.99 -18.61 3.98
N PRO A 109 9.60 -19.80 3.91
CA PRO A 109 11.04 -19.84 3.71
C PRO A 109 11.38 -18.88 2.58
N VAL A 110 12.18 -17.88 2.91
CA VAL A 110 12.80 -17.01 1.94
C VAL A 110 13.52 -17.99 1.03
N LEU A 111 12.87 -18.37 -0.06
CA LEU A 111 13.33 -19.48 -0.93
C LEU A 111 14.75 -19.22 -1.39
N LYS A 112 15.18 -17.97 -1.35
CA LYS A 112 16.53 -17.53 -1.64
C LYS A 112 16.85 -16.29 -0.81
N THR A 113 17.47 -16.48 0.36
CA THR A 113 18.09 -15.36 1.09
C THR A 113 19.10 -14.70 0.17
N PRO A 114 19.11 -13.37 0.03
CA PRO A 114 20.13 -12.70 -0.76
C PRO A 114 21.53 -13.12 -0.31
N ALA A 115 22.44 -13.33 -1.26
CA ALA A 115 23.81 -13.69 -0.95
C ALA A 115 24.44 -12.65 0.00
N GLY A 116 25.08 -13.11 1.08
CA GLY A 116 25.71 -12.23 2.06
C GLY A 116 24.76 -11.58 3.06
N VAL A 117 23.48 -11.98 3.13
CA VAL A 117 22.51 -11.50 4.12
C VAL A 117 22.24 -12.59 5.16
N GLU A 118 22.37 -12.24 6.44
CA GLU A 118 22.05 -13.10 7.57
C GLU A 118 20.63 -12.82 8.04
N LEU A 119 19.83 -13.86 8.30
CA LEU A 119 18.47 -13.71 8.82
C LEU A 119 18.46 -13.85 10.33
N HIS A 120 17.82 -12.93 11.03
CA HIS A 120 17.66 -12.93 12.47
C HIS A 120 16.20 -12.65 12.90
N PRO A 121 15.80 -13.07 14.12
CA PRO A 121 14.55 -12.66 14.70
C PRO A 121 14.53 -11.14 14.93
N TRP A 122 13.39 -10.63 15.36
CA TRP A 122 13.28 -9.24 15.80
C TRP A 122 14.12 -9.01 17.06
N PRO A 123 14.88 -7.89 17.17
CA PRO A 123 15.65 -7.60 18.38
C PRO A 123 14.74 -7.25 19.56
N SER A 124 15.13 -7.66 20.76
CA SER A 124 14.41 -7.32 22.00
C SER A 124 14.67 -5.88 22.43
N HIS A 125 15.94 -5.44 22.37
CA HIS A 125 16.31 -4.06 22.73
C HIS A 125 17.62 -3.65 22.06
N PHE A 126 17.93 -2.35 22.17
CA PHE A 126 19.21 -1.77 21.82
C PHE A 126 20.08 -1.59 23.08
N ASP A 127 21.38 -1.87 22.95
CA ASP A 127 22.41 -1.52 23.93
C ASP A 127 23.55 -0.82 23.21
N ALA A 128 23.61 0.50 23.34
CA ALA A 128 24.53 1.37 22.61
C ALA A 128 24.51 1.09 21.08
N ASN A 129 25.55 0.51 20.51
CA ASN A 129 25.64 0.16 19.10
C ASN A 129 25.24 -1.29 18.81
N ALA A 130 24.74 -2.02 19.80
CA ALA A 130 24.35 -3.41 19.64
C ALA A 130 22.82 -3.59 19.58
N LEU A 131 22.39 -4.54 18.76
CA LEU A 131 21.06 -5.13 18.81
C LEU A 131 21.13 -6.40 19.64
N VAL A 132 20.31 -6.51 20.68
CA VAL A 132 20.25 -7.67 21.57
C VAL A 132 18.99 -8.45 21.25
N PHE A 133 19.08 -9.78 21.23
CA PHE A 133 18.01 -10.71 20.93
C PHE A 133 17.58 -11.50 22.20
N ASP A 134 16.42 -12.15 22.15
CA ASP A 134 15.84 -12.87 23.29
C ASP A 134 16.73 -14.00 23.83
N ASP A 135 17.64 -14.54 23.01
CA ASP A 135 18.63 -15.55 23.40
C ASP A 135 19.92 -14.95 24.00
N ASN A 136 19.91 -13.65 24.30
CA ASN A 136 21.06 -12.85 24.75
C ASN A 136 22.24 -12.78 23.77
N GLN A 137 22.05 -13.19 22.52
CA GLN A 137 23.01 -12.85 21.47
C GLN A 137 22.94 -11.36 21.17
N SER A 138 24.06 -10.79 20.76
CA SER A 138 24.10 -9.38 20.36
C SER A 138 24.86 -9.21 19.04
N ILE A 139 24.48 -8.20 18.29
CA ILE A 139 25.11 -7.83 17.02
C ILE A 139 25.43 -6.34 17.06
N ASP A 140 26.72 -6.00 17.03
CA ASP A 140 27.17 -4.63 16.83
C ASP A 140 26.84 -4.19 15.42
N ALA A 141 26.24 -3.01 15.27
CA ALA A 141 25.87 -2.41 14.01
C ALA A 141 26.33 -0.95 13.90
N ASP A 142 26.68 -0.55 12.70
CA ASP A 142 26.94 0.87 12.38
C ASP A 142 25.63 1.59 11.99
N ILE A 143 24.71 0.86 11.34
CA ILE A 143 23.47 1.40 10.75
C ILE A 143 22.30 0.47 11.05
N VAL A 144 21.19 1.06 11.53
CA VAL A 144 19.89 0.42 11.61
C VAL A 144 18.95 1.05 10.59
N MET A 145 18.43 0.23 9.67
CA MET A 145 17.54 0.65 8.62
C MET A 145 16.13 0.10 8.84
N TYR A 146 15.18 0.98 9.12
CA TYR A 146 13.79 0.63 9.33
C TYR A 146 13.08 0.44 7.98
N CYS A 147 12.74 -0.81 7.66
CA CYS A 147 11.89 -1.20 6.53
C CYS A 147 10.51 -1.64 7.03
N THR A 148 9.97 -0.91 7.98
CA THR A 148 8.83 -1.27 8.82
C THR A 148 7.49 -0.73 8.30
N GLY A 149 7.51 -0.14 7.10
CA GLY A 149 6.32 0.34 6.42
C GLY A 149 5.87 1.72 6.86
N TYR A 150 4.59 2.00 6.64
CA TYR A 150 4.02 3.33 6.76
C TYR A 150 2.68 3.28 7.48
N GLU A 151 2.21 4.46 7.90
CA GLU A 151 0.90 4.66 8.51
C GLU A 151 0.03 5.55 7.62
N TYR A 152 -1.27 5.27 7.57
CA TYR A 152 -2.22 6.19 6.95
C TYR A 152 -2.30 7.47 7.76
N GLN A 153 -2.26 8.61 7.08
CA GLN A 153 -2.40 9.91 7.70
C GLN A 153 -3.09 10.89 6.75
N PHE A 154 -4.07 11.61 7.28
CA PHE A 154 -4.84 12.63 6.57
C PHE A 154 -4.86 13.92 7.41
N PRO A 155 -3.72 14.65 7.53
CA PRO A 155 -3.62 15.80 8.41
C PRO A 155 -4.56 16.95 8.01
N PHE A 156 -4.97 16.98 6.75
CA PHE A 156 -5.92 17.97 6.23
C PHE A 156 -7.41 17.64 6.53
N LEU A 157 -7.70 16.49 7.12
CA LEU A 157 -9.03 16.10 7.61
C LEU A 157 -9.12 16.20 9.14
N SER A 158 -8.29 17.03 9.78
CA SER A 158 -8.26 17.14 11.24
C SER A 158 -9.52 17.85 11.76
N ARG A 159 -10.03 17.37 12.91
CA ARG A 159 -11.23 17.90 13.55
C ARG A 159 -11.11 19.35 14.07
N SER A 160 -9.90 19.88 14.19
CA SER A 160 -9.65 21.19 14.81
C SER A 160 -9.98 22.39 13.93
N ASP A 161 -10.05 22.20 12.60
CA ASP A 161 -10.16 23.31 11.64
C ASP A 161 -11.49 23.32 10.89
N VAL A 162 -12.38 22.40 11.23
CA VAL A 162 -13.68 22.27 10.57
C VAL A 162 -14.75 22.55 11.61
N GLU A 163 -15.50 23.64 11.45
CA GLU A 163 -16.86 23.79 12.01
C GLU A 163 -17.78 22.72 11.38
N MET A 164 -17.31 21.47 11.35
CA MET A 164 -18.09 20.34 10.89
C MET A 164 -18.88 19.80 12.08
N SER A 165 -20.18 19.70 11.87
CA SER A 165 -21.06 18.86 12.65
C SER A 165 -20.34 17.54 13.01
N ASP A 166 -20.66 16.95 14.14
CA ASP A 166 -20.10 15.68 14.69
C ASP A 166 -20.15 14.46 13.74
N GLU A 167 -20.32 14.67 12.44
CA GLU A 167 -20.71 13.68 11.44
C GLU A 167 -19.55 13.13 10.57
N LEU A 168 -18.33 13.71 10.59
CA LEU A 168 -17.21 13.09 9.89
C LEU A 168 -16.60 11.99 10.75
N GLU A 169 -17.14 10.79 10.62
CA GLU A 169 -16.75 9.64 11.42
C GLU A 169 -15.46 8.94 10.95
N VAL A 170 -14.86 9.37 9.82
CA VAL A 170 -13.66 8.67 9.29
C VAL A 170 -12.47 8.90 10.20
N VAL A 171 -11.95 7.80 10.73
CA VAL A 171 -10.78 7.76 11.62
C VAL A 171 -9.73 6.80 11.11
N VAL A 172 -8.51 6.93 11.63
CA VAL A 172 -7.42 5.96 11.41
C VAL A 172 -7.09 5.32 12.75
N GLU A 173 -7.35 4.02 12.87
CA GLU A 173 -7.07 3.24 14.06
C GLU A 173 -6.26 2.00 13.71
N ASP A 174 -5.13 1.78 14.36
CA ASP A 174 -4.18 0.69 14.04
C ASP A 174 -3.98 0.53 12.51
N ASN A 175 -3.74 1.64 11.83
CA ASN A 175 -3.53 1.68 10.38
C ASN A 175 -4.73 1.19 9.52
N TRP A 176 -5.94 1.29 10.03
CA TRP A 176 -7.20 1.05 9.34
C TRP A 176 -7.99 2.35 9.23
N VAL A 177 -8.36 2.71 8.01
CA VAL A 177 -9.18 3.90 7.71
C VAL A 177 -10.63 3.48 7.66
N HIS A 178 -11.44 3.96 8.60
CA HIS A 178 -12.84 3.53 8.73
C HIS A 178 -13.75 4.58 9.38
N PRO A 179 -15.09 4.47 9.24
CA PRO A 179 -15.78 3.52 8.40
C PRO A 179 -15.76 3.94 6.91
N LEU A 180 -15.52 3.00 6.01
CA LEU A 180 -15.56 3.25 4.56
C LEU A 180 -16.32 2.13 3.85
N TYR A 181 -17.34 2.50 3.07
CA TYR A 181 -18.01 1.56 2.18
C TYR A 181 -17.14 1.30 0.95
N MET A 182 -16.90 0.03 0.66
CA MET A 182 -16.01 -0.45 -0.41
C MET A 182 -14.56 0.06 -0.30
N ASP A 183 -14.07 0.42 0.89
CA ASP A 183 -12.77 1.09 1.07
C ASP A 183 -12.65 2.40 0.25
N ILE A 184 -13.76 3.00 -0.13
CA ILE A 184 -13.79 4.20 -0.98
C ILE A 184 -14.51 5.35 -0.29
N VAL A 185 -15.77 5.22 0.09
CA VAL A 185 -16.57 6.37 0.53
C VAL A 185 -17.00 6.28 1.98
N SER A 186 -17.03 7.45 2.66
CA SER A 186 -17.69 7.58 3.96
C SER A 186 -19.19 7.32 3.81
N PRO A 187 -19.81 6.45 4.63
CA PRO A 187 -21.25 6.20 4.56
C PRO A 187 -22.09 7.42 4.89
N THR A 188 -21.64 8.25 5.84
CA THR A 188 -22.34 9.47 6.29
C THR A 188 -22.10 10.65 5.37
N GLN A 189 -20.93 10.67 4.67
CA GLN A 189 -20.55 11.71 3.71
C GLN A 189 -20.06 11.08 2.39
N PRO A 190 -20.95 10.55 1.54
CA PRO A 190 -20.55 9.84 0.32
C PRO A 190 -19.86 10.70 -0.74
N SER A 191 -19.87 12.03 -0.57
CA SER A 191 -19.10 12.98 -1.36
C SER A 191 -17.61 13.06 -0.97
N LEU A 192 -17.21 12.38 0.13
CA LEU A 192 -15.82 12.17 0.50
C LEU A 192 -15.38 10.76 0.11
N GLY A 193 -14.45 10.67 -0.83
CA GLY A 193 -13.91 9.41 -1.30
C GLY A 193 -12.40 9.30 -1.11
N PHE A 194 -11.91 8.07 -0.88
CA PHE A 194 -10.50 7.73 -0.75
C PHE A 194 -10.10 6.79 -1.88
N ILE A 195 -9.07 7.14 -2.63
CA ILE A 195 -8.57 6.34 -3.73
C ILE A 195 -7.18 5.80 -3.37
N GLY A 196 -7.03 4.48 -3.43
CA GLY A 196 -5.72 3.85 -3.25
C GLY A 196 -5.38 3.45 -1.81
N LEU A 197 -6.36 3.25 -0.92
CA LEU A 197 -6.11 2.69 0.41
C LEU A 197 -5.66 1.21 0.36
N PRO A 198 -6.27 0.33 -0.45
CA PRO A 198 -5.85 -1.06 -0.50
C PRO A 198 -4.40 -1.22 -0.90
N PHE A 199 -3.70 -2.16 -0.23
CA PHE A 199 -2.30 -2.44 -0.46
C PHE A 199 -2.03 -3.91 -0.81
N LEU A 200 -0.80 -4.23 -1.24
CA LEU A 200 -0.43 -5.48 -1.90
C LEU A 200 -1.30 -5.76 -3.13
N VAL A 201 -1.34 -4.78 -4.01
CA VAL A 201 -2.16 -4.77 -5.22
C VAL A 201 -1.35 -4.35 -6.43
N ILE A 202 -1.87 -4.57 -7.63
CA ILE A 202 -1.42 -3.90 -8.85
C ILE A 202 -2.13 -2.54 -8.87
N PRO A 203 -1.41 -1.42 -8.62
CA PRO A 203 -2.05 -0.17 -8.21
C PRO A 203 -2.89 0.48 -9.31
N PHE A 204 -2.35 0.64 -10.52
CA PHE A 204 -3.01 1.46 -11.54
C PHE A 204 -4.39 0.97 -11.98
N PRO A 205 -4.62 -0.33 -12.29
CA PRO A 205 -5.95 -0.81 -12.62
C PRO A 205 -6.94 -0.67 -11.46
N LEU A 206 -6.48 -0.91 -10.23
CA LEU A 206 -7.33 -0.79 -9.04
C LEU A 206 -7.74 0.66 -8.82
N PHE A 207 -6.79 1.60 -8.81
CA PHE A 207 -7.07 3.02 -8.58
C PHE A 207 -7.96 3.60 -9.66
N GLN A 208 -7.77 3.19 -10.92
CA GLN A 208 -8.65 3.59 -12.01
C GLN A 208 -10.10 3.14 -11.79
N ILE A 209 -10.30 1.91 -11.36
CA ILE A 209 -11.65 1.38 -11.07
C ILE A 209 -12.29 2.09 -9.89
N GLN A 210 -11.54 2.31 -8.81
CA GLN A 210 -12.03 3.06 -7.65
C GLN A 210 -12.42 4.49 -8.02
N ALA A 211 -11.57 5.19 -8.79
CA ALA A 211 -11.87 6.54 -9.25
C ALA A 211 -13.11 6.60 -10.15
N GLN A 212 -13.26 5.65 -11.10
CA GLN A 212 -14.44 5.54 -11.93
C GLN A 212 -15.70 5.24 -11.12
N TRP A 213 -15.61 4.32 -10.16
CA TRP A 213 -16.70 3.96 -9.26
C TRP A 213 -17.16 5.20 -8.47
N PHE A 214 -16.23 5.94 -7.88
CA PHE A 214 -16.51 7.17 -7.12
C PHE A 214 -17.11 8.25 -8.02
N ALA A 215 -16.53 8.54 -9.19
CA ALA A 215 -17.07 9.53 -10.12
C ALA A 215 -18.50 9.19 -10.55
N LYS A 216 -18.79 7.92 -10.84
CA LYS A 216 -20.13 7.47 -11.24
C LYS A 216 -21.14 7.57 -10.11
N SER A 217 -20.74 7.37 -8.86
CA SER A 217 -21.62 7.59 -7.71
C SER A 217 -21.99 9.06 -7.56
N LEU A 218 -21.06 9.98 -7.82
CA LEU A 218 -21.29 11.41 -7.77
C LEU A 218 -22.20 11.91 -8.92
N CYS A 219 -22.06 11.33 -10.10
CA CYS A 219 -22.88 11.69 -11.27
C CYS A 219 -24.27 11.01 -11.29
N GLY A 220 -24.57 10.15 -10.31
CA GLY A 220 -25.84 9.41 -10.26
C GLY A 220 -25.94 8.24 -11.26
N GLU A 221 -24.86 7.91 -11.97
CA GLU A 221 -24.79 6.71 -12.82
C GLU A 221 -24.65 5.43 -12.01
N LEU A 222 -24.20 5.53 -10.77
CA LEU A 222 -24.15 4.49 -9.77
C LEU A 222 -24.96 4.92 -8.55
N VAL A 223 -26.02 4.17 -8.24
CA VAL A 223 -26.82 4.41 -7.05
C VAL A 223 -26.19 3.70 -5.85
N LEU A 224 -25.76 4.49 -4.86
CA LEU A 224 -25.26 3.95 -3.61
C LEU A 224 -26.39 3.31 -2.78
N PRO A 225 -26.13 2.25 -2.03
CA PRO A 225 -27.06 1.71 -1.05
C PRO A 225 -27.44 2.75 0.01
N SER A 226 -28.51 2.50 0.77
CA SER A 226 -28.86 3.34 1.91
C SER A 226 -27.73 3.35 2.96
N LEU A 227 -27.67 4.39 3.78
CA LEU A 227 -26.70 4.50 4.89
C LEU A 227 -26.67 3.21 5.73
N THR A 228 -27.85 2.73 6.14
CA THR A 228 -27.95 1.47 6.93
C THR A 228 -27.39 0.27 6.19
N ALA A 229 -27.64 0.14 4.89
CA ALA A 229 -27.11 -0.98 4.10
C ALA A 229 -25.58 -0.90 3.92
N MET A 230 -25.03 0.30 3.74
CA MET A 230 -23.58 0.51 3.70
C MET A 230 -22.93 0.16 5.04
N GLN A 231 -23.50 0.60 6.17
CA GLN A 231 -23.02 0.28 7.51
C GLN A 231 -23.08 -1.22 7.80
N GLN A 232 -24.16 -1.90 7.42
CA GLN A 232 -24.27 -3.37 7.55
C GLN A 232 -23.20 -4.10 6.72
N SER A 233 -22.92 -3.63 5.51
CA SER A 233 -21.87 -4.22 4.66
C SER A 233 -20.47 -4.04 5.27
N ILE A 234 -20.20 -2.87 5.86
CA ILE A 234 -18.94 -2.60 6.56
C ILE A 234 -18.80 -3.52 7.78
N SER A 235 -19.85 -3.61 8.61
CA SER A 235 -19.85 -4.47 9.79
C SER A 235 -19.61 -5.93 9.41
N ALA A 236 -20.36 -6.46 8.44
CA ALA A 236 -20.22 -7.84 8.00
C ALA A 236 -18.80 -8.18 7.50
N ARG A 237 -18.17 -7.26 6.75
CA ARG A 237 -16.78 -7.43 6.31
C ARG A 237 -15.79 -7.36 7.48
N THR A 238 -16.02 -6.45 8.42
CA THR A 238 -15.19 -6.33 9.63
C THR A 238 -15.26 -7.59 10.47
N ASP A 239 -16.47 -8.12 10.69
CA ASP A 239 -16.70 -9.34 11.45
C ASP A 239 -16.03 -10.55 10.77
N GLU A 240 -16.08 -10.64 9.43
CA GLU A 240 -15.37 -11.68 8.67
C GLU A 240 -13.85 -11.59 8.90
N LEU A 241 -13.26 -10.39 8.82
CA LEU A 241 -11.82 -10.21 9.00
C LEU A 241 -11.37 -10.53 10.43
N ILE A 242 -12.19 -10.19 11.44
CA ILE A 242 -11.96 -10.54 12.84
C ILE A 242 -12.04 -12.06 13.02
N ALA A 243 -13.06 -12.71 12.46
CA ALA A 243 -13.23 -14.16 12.54
C ALA A 243 -12.08 -14.93 11.89
N LEU A 244 -11.41 -14.33 10.89
CA LEU A 244 -10.21 -14.85 10.23
C LEU A 244 -8.90 -14.47 10.97
N GLU A 245 -9.00 -13.86 12.16
CA GLU A 245 -7.86 -13.41 12.97
C GLU A 245 -6.91 -12.46 12.22
N VAL A 246 -7.42 -11.69 11.25
CA VAL A 246 -6.64 -10.68 10.55
C VAL A 246 -6.37 -9.52 11.49
N LYS A 247 -5.10 -9.12 11.64
CA LYS A 247 -4.74 -7.93 12.43
C LYS A 247 -5.36 -6.68 11.81
N THR A 248 -5.92 -5.78 12.60
CA THR A 248 -6.62 -4.55 12.15
C THR A 248 -5.83 -3.76 11.11
N ARG A 249 -4.53 -3.59 11.31
CA ARG A 249 -3.61 -2.93 10.36
C ARG A 249 -3.53 -3.58 8.98
N HIS A 250 -4.14 -4.74 8.78
CA HIS A 250 -4.19 -5.45 7.51
C HIS A 250 -5.58 -5.50 6.88
N PHE A 251 -6.56 -4.76 7.40
CA PHE A 251 -7.93 -4.76 6.89
C PHE A 251 -8.06 -4.22 5.46
N HIS A 252 -7.15 -3.34 5.04
CA HIS A 252 -7.04 -2.88 3.65
C HIS A 252 -6.15 -3.77 2.75
N ARG A 253 -5.65 -4.89 3.27
CA ARG A 253 -4.83 -5.81 2.48
C ARG A 253 -5.71 -6.63 1.54
N LEU A 254 -5.49 -6.52 0.23
CA LEU A 254 -6.22 -7.31 -0.78
C LEU A 254 -5.42 -8.53 -1.25
N ALA A 255 -4.17 -8.34 -1.64
CA ALA A 255 -3.31 -9.41 -2.16
C ALA A 255 -4.01 -10.25 -3.25
N GLU A 256 -4.24 -11.55 -3.00
CA GLU A 256 -4.92 -12.48 -3.90
C GLU A 256 -6.39 -12.11 -4.17
N LYS A 257 -7.05 -11.38 -3.26
CA LYS A 257 -8.46 -10.95 -3.39
C LYS A 257 -8.64 -9.72 -4.30
N GLN A 258 -7.56 -9.13 -4.82
CA GLN A 258 -7.63 -7.87 -5.59
C GLN A 258 -8.47 -7.98 -6.86
N ALA A 259 -8.41 -9.11 -7.57
CA ALA A 259 -9.19 -9.29 -8.79
C ALA A 259 -10.69 -9.36 -8.50
N ASP A 260 -11.09 -10.05 -7.43
CA ASP A 260 -12.49 -10.16 -7.00
C ASP A 260 -13.03 -8.79 -6.57
N TYR A 261 -12.24 -8.02 -5.81
CA TYR A 261 -12.60 -6.67 -5.40
C TYR A 261 -12.76 -5.73 -6.60
N ILE A 262 -11.85 -5.74 -7.56
CA ILE A 262 -11.93 -4.94 -8.79
C ILE A 262 -13.18 -5.32 -9.60
N ASN A 263 -13.44 -6.62 -9.76
CA ASN A 263 -14.60 -7.11 -10.49
C ASN A 263 -15.92 -6.76 -9.79
N LEU A 264 -15.94 -6.80 -8.46
CA LEU A 264 -17.09 -6.36 -7.66
C LEU A 264 -17.40 -4.89 -7.92
N LEU A 265 -16.39 -4.00 -7.81
CA LEU A 265 -16.58 -2.58 -8.11
C LEU A 265 -17.05 -2.35 -9.55
N ALA A 266 -16.44 -3.04 -10.52
CA ALA A 266 -16.79 -2.94 -11.94
C ALA A 266 -18.26 -3.34 -12.19
N SER A 267 -18.74 -4.39 -11.51
CA SER A 267 -20.11 -4.89 -11.64
C SER A 267 -21.15 -3.88 -11.20
N HIS A 268 -20.84 -3.03 -10.21
CA HIS A 268 -21.77 -2.04 -9.67
C HIS A 268 -22.22 -0.99 -10.71
N TYR A 269 -21.44 -0.77 -11.77
CA TYR A 269 -21.76 0.18 -12.84
C TYR A 269 -21.72 -0.43 -14.25
N GLY A 270 -21.88 -1.76 -14.33
CA GLY A 270 -22.04 -2.47 -15.60
C GLY A 270 -20.75 -2.58 -16.43
N ARG A 271 -19.58 -2.40 -15.85
CA ARG A 271 -18.30 -2.61 -16.53
C ARG A 271 -17.98 -4.10 -16.62
N ALA A 272 -17.43 -4.51 -17.75
CA ALA A 272 -16.93 -5.87 -17.91
C ALA A 272 -15.86 -6.20 -16.85
N PRO A 273 -15.84 -7.44 -16.34
CA PRO A 273 -14.81 -7.87 -15.40
C PRO A 273 -13.42 -7.82 -16.02
N LEU A 274 -12.40 -7.83 -15.16
CA LEU A 274 -11.02 -7.99 -15.62
C LEU A 274 -10.86 -9.30 -16.42
N PRO A 275 -9.97 -9.32 -17.40
CA PRO A 275 -9.63 -10.56 -18.10
C PRO A 275 -9.22 -11.65 -17.10
N SER A 276 -9.59 -12.89 -17.36
CA SER A 276 -9.33 -14.03 -16.46
C SER A 276 -7.84 -14.28 -16.17
N TRP A 277 -6.96 -13.80 -17.03
CA TRP A 277 -5.51 -13.88 -16.85
C TRP A 277 -4.98 -12.90 -15.80
N PHE A 278 -5.68 -11.79 -15.50
CA PHE A 278 -5.17 -10.73 -14.62
C PHE A 278 -4.81 -11.25 -13.21
N GLY A 279 -5.71 -11.99 -12.57
CA GLY A 279 -5.45 -12.54 -11.24
C GLY A 279 -4.30 -13.56 -11.25
N LYS A 280 -4.19 -14.36 -12.31
CA LYS A 280 -3.11 -15.33 -12.50
C LYS A 280 -1.76 -14.63 -12.68
N LEU A 281 -1.74 -13.56 -13.49
CA LEU A 281 -0.53 -12.77 -13.73
C LEU A 281 -0.07 -12.08 -12.45
N ALA A 282 -0.97 -11.49 -11.67
CA ALA A 282 -0.67 -10.89 -10.38
C ALA A 282 -0.02 -11.88 -9.41
N LEU A 283 -0.60 -13.07 -9.29
CA LEU A 283 -0.06 -14.17 -8.46
C LEU A 283 1.30 -14.64 -8.96
N TYR A 284 1.45 -14.79 -10.27
CA TYR A 284 2.71 -15.21 -10.88
C TYR A 284 3.83 -14.18 -10.66
N ALA A 285 3.54 -12.89 -10.85
CA ALA A 285 4.52 -11.82 -10.60
C ALA A 285 4.98 -11.81 -9.13
N GLN A 286 4.06 -12.06 -8.20
CA GLN A 286 4.41 -12.21 -6.79
C GLN A 286 5.29 -13.43 -6.52
N GLN A 287 4.97 -14.57 -7.11
CA GLN A 287 5.76 -15.80 -6.99
C GLN A 287 7.14 -15.66 -7.63
N SER A 288 7.22 -15.06 -8.82
CA SER A 288 8.48 -14.81 -9.52
C SER A 288 9.44 -13.97 -8.70
N ARG A 289 8.92 -12.96 -8.00
CA ARG A 289 9.71 -12.17 -7.06
C ARG A 289 10.31 -13.00 -5.93
N MET A 290 9.62 -14.03 -5.46
CA MET A 290 10.14 -14.92 -4.41
C MET A 290 11.18 -15.92 -4.94
N ILE A 291 11.03 -16.34 -6.19
CA ILE A 291 11.91 -17.34 -6.83
C ILE A 291 13.17 -16.68 -7.36
N ASP A 292 13.04 -15.60 -8.11
CA ASP A 292 14.13 -14.84 -8.69
C ASP A 292 13.97 -13.34 -8.42
N PRO A 293 14.33 -12.91 -7.21
CA PRO A 293 14.17 -11.52 -6.81
C PRO A 293 15.08 -10.54 -7.56
N GLU A 294 16.08 -11.02 -8.30
CA GLU A 294 16.99 -10.18 -9.08
C GLU A 294 16.43 -9.82 -10.45
N HIS A 295 15.77 -10.78 -11.11
CA HIS A 295 15.34 -10.62 -12.51
C HIS A 295 13.82 -10.65 -12.72
N PHE A 296 13.00 -10.79 -11.66
CA PHE A 296 11.54 -10.86 -11.84
C PHE A 296 10.93 -9.63 -12.52
N ARG A 297 11.60 -8.46 -12.43
CA ARG A 297 11.18 -7.23 -13.11
C ARG A 297 11.49 -7.21 -14.60
N ASP A 298 12.39 -8.10 -15.05
CA ASP A 298 12.78 -8.23 -16.46
C ASP A 298 11.87 -9.20 -17.23
N LEU A 299 10.90 -9.83 -16.51
CA LEU A 299 9.94 -10.74 -17.11
C LEU A 299 8.97 -9.98 -18.01
N ALA A 300 8.92 -10.35 -19.29
CA ALA A 300 7.91 -9.88 -20.22
C ALA A 300 6.75 -10.87 -20.31
N PHE A 301 5.53 -10.36 -20.40
CA PHE A 301 4.31 -11.16 -20.50
C PHE A 301 3.57 -10.77 -21.79
N GLU A 302 3.19 -11.75 -22.59
CA GLU A 302 2.33 -11.55 -23.74
C GLU A 302 0.94 -12.15 -23.48
N GLU A 303 -0.13 -11.54 -24.01
CA GLU A 303 -1.50 -12.03 -23.81
C GLU A 303 -1.69 -13.47 -24.29
N LYS A 304 -0.99 -13.89 -25.33
CA LYS A 304 -0.98 -15.28 -25.81
C LYS A 304 -0.35 -16.28 -24.83
N ASP A 305 0.47 -15.81 -23.90
CA ASP A 305 1.11 -16.62 -22.85
C ASP A 305 0.17 -16.86 -21.68
N CYS A 306 -1.03 -16.29 -21.73
CA CYS A 306 -2.11 -16.48 -20.76
C CYS A 306 -3.26 -17.31 -21.37
N PRO A 307 -3.04 -18.57 -21.79
CA PRO A 307 -4.10 -19.40 -22.32
C PRO A 307 -5.12 -19.68 -21.24
N GLY A 308 -6.39 -19.91 -21.65
CA GLY A 308 -7.49 -20.28 -20.76
C GLY A 308 -7.17 -21.43 -19.79
N PRO A 309 -8.10 -21.99 -19.06
CA PRO A 309 -8.02 -22.50 -17.67
C PRO A 309 -6.94 -23.52 -17.31
N THR A 310 -6.02 -23.85 -18.18
CA THR A 310 -5.00 -24.86 -17.91
C THR A 310 -3.61 -24.39 -18.38
N THR A 311 -2.78 -24.04 -17.42
CA THR A 311 -1.32 -23.86 -17.55
C THR A 311 -0.85 -22.57 -18.22
N VAL A 312 -0.45 -21.60 -17.41
CA VAL A 312 0.40 -20.48 -17.86
C VAL A 312 1.79 -21.06 -18.15
N LYS A 313 2.13 -21.23 -19.42
CA LYS A 313 3.51 -21.44 -19.85
C LYS A 313 4.10 -20.06 -20.13
N LEU A 314 4.95 -19.61 -19.23
CA LEU A 314 5.67 -18.36 -19.38
C LEU A 314 6.97 -18.66 -20.09
N SER A 315 7.17 -18.07 -21.26
CA SER A 315 8.47 -18.05 -21.92
C SER A 315 9.25 -16.87 -21.40
N VAL A 316 10.36 -17.16 -20.73
CA VAL A 316 11.35 -16.15 -20.36
C VAL A 316 12.18 -15.86 -21.60
N HIS A 317 11.96 -14.75 -22.24
CA HIS A 317 12.88 -14.25 -23.28
C HIS A 317 14.06 -13.57 -22.59
N HIS A 318 15.17 -14.28 -22.47
CA HIS A 318 16.46 -13.66 -22.20
C HIS A 318 16.93 -12.94 -23.49
N GLU A 319 16.52 -11.70 -23.68
CA GLU A 319 17.27 -10.79 -24.53
C GLU A 319 18.48 -10.29 -23.77
N ARG A 320 19.54 -11.10 -23.74
CA ARG A 320 20.88 -10.63 -23.39
C ARG A 320 21.91 -11.18 -24.34
N GLU A 321 22.73 -10.25 -24.79
CA GLU A 321 24.03 -10.40 -25.41
C GLU A 321 24.09 -10.71 -26.91
N GLN A 322 23.92 -9.63 -27.69
CA GLN A 322 24.75 -9.46 -28.89
C GLN A 322 24.77 -8.00 -29.33
N SER A 323 25.50 -7.13 -28.65
CA SER A 323 26.06 -5.93 -29.25
C SER A 323 27.08 -5.20 -28.37
N ILE A 324 28.13 -5.88 -27.93
CA ILE A 324 29.41 -5.25 -27.62
C ILE A 324 30.52 -6.25 -28.03
N LYS A 325 30.70 -6.45 -29.30
CA LYS A 325 31.98 -6.86 -29.95
C LYS A 325 31.96 -6.36 -31.38
N GLY A 326 32.64 -5.25 -31.60
CA GLY A 326 32.92 -4.78 -32.98
C GLY A 326 32.99 -3.27 -33.09
N SER A 327 34.01 -2.67 -32.59
CA SER A 327 34.89 -1.66 -33.25
C SER A 327 35.90 -1.11 -32.24
#